data_9bb201fb3be65a654d4d91497b5f261c
#
_entry.id   9bb201fb3be65a654d4d91497b5f261c
#
_cell.length_a   1.000
_cell.length_b   1.000
_cell.length_c   1.000
_cell.angle_alpha   90.00
_cell.angle_beta   90.00
_cell.angle_gamma   90.00
#
_symmetry.space_group_name_H-M   'P 1'
#
loop_
_entity.id
_entity.type
_entity.pdbx_description
1 polymer ?
#
loop_
_entity_poly.entity_id
_entity_poly.type
_entity_poly.pdbx_seq_one_letter_code
_entity_poly.pdbx_strand_id
1 'polypeptide(L)'
;PMIVTTCLAKGAISMSKKQTIVKNLNSIQNFGAIDILCTDKTGTLTQDKVVLEYHLNVNGKNDTRVLRHAYLNSYFQTGYKNLMDLAIIHKTEEEEAADSRLLDLSENYVKVDEIPFDFTRRRLTTVVQDKAGKTQMVTKGAVEEMLSICAYAEQDGRVEPLTDALRSKILHTVDELNDKGFRVLAIAQKSNPSPVDAFGVKDERDM
;
A
#
# COMPACT_ATOMS: atom_id res chain seq x y z
N PRO A 1 -48.26 -27.50 -7.70
CA PRO A 1 -46.83 -27.55 -8.01
C PRO A 1 -46.42 -26.44 -8.99
N MET A 2 -47.16 -26.21 -10.09
CA MET A 2 -46.75 -25.27 -11.15
C MET A 2 -46.65 -23.81 -10.67
N ILE A 3 -47.57 -23.31 -9.84
CA ILE A 3 -47.55 -21.94 -9.31
C ILE A 3 -46.31 -21.70 -8.45
N VAL A 4 -45.95 -22.63 -7.57
CA VAL A 4 -44.75 -22.51 -6.73
C VAL A 4 -43.51 -22.43 -7.55
N THR A 5 -43.36 -23.31 -8.54
CA THR A 5 -42.18 -23.30 -9.45
C THR A 5 -42.07 -21.99 -10.23
N THR A 6 -43.20 -21.47 -10.70
CA THR A 6 -43.23 -20.17 -11.42
C THR A 6 -42.84 -19.00 -10.51
N CYS A 7 -43.29 -19.00 -9.27
CA CYS A 7 -42.94 -17.98 -8.26
C CYS A 7 -41.44 -18.05 -7.93
N LEU A 8 -40.88 -19.26 -7.74
CA LEU A 8 -39.45 -19.44 -7.48
C LEU A 8 -38.60 -19.01 -8.67
N ALA A 9 -38.98 -19.36 -9.90
CA ALA A 9 -38.30 -18.92 -11.10
C ALA A 9 -38.31 -17.38 -11.25
N LYS A 10 -39.47 -16.73 -10.97
CA LYS A 10 -39.53 -15.27 -10.96
C LYS A 10 -38.64 -14.65 -9.87
N GLY A 11 -38.58 -15.27 -8.70
CA GLY A 11 -37.66 -14.90 -7.63
C GLY A 11 -36.20 -14.97 -8.04
N ALA A 12 -35.81 -16.10 -8.67
CA ALA A 12 -34.45 -16.29 -9.19
C ALA A 12 -34.05 -15.25 -10.24
N ILE A 13 -34.97 -14.90 -11.16
CA ILE A 13 -34.76 -13.82 -12.15
C ILE A 13 -34.58 -12.48 -11.46
N SER A 14 -35.38 -12.18 -10.43
CA SER A 14 -35.24 -10.93 -9.67
C SER A 14 -33.90 -10.85 -8.94
N MET A 15 -33.43 -11.96 -8.37
CA MET A 15 -32.12 -12.05 -7.71
C MET A 15 -30.96 -11.92 -8.72
N SER A 16 -31.10 -12.50 -9.92
CA SER A 16 -30.12 -12.39 -10.99
C SER A 16 -29.92 -10.94 -11.43
N LYS A 17 -30.98 -10.13 -11.46
CA LYS A 17 -30.87 -8.68 -11.74
C LYS A 17 -30.09 -7.92 -10.66
N LYS A 18 -29.93 -8.51 -9.48
CA LYS A 18 -29.10 -8.02 -8.37
C LYS A 18 -27.75 -8.75 -8.28
N GLN A 19 -27.28 -9.30 -9.40
CA GLN A 19 -26.01 -10.01 -9.52
C GLN A 19 -25.88 -11.26 -8.65
N THR A 20 -27.00 -11.89 -8.28
CA THR A 20 -27.03 -13.11 -7.47
C THR A 20 -27.48 -14.30 -8.34
N ILE A 21 -26.68 -15.36 -8.37
CA ILE A 21 -26.97 -16.60 -9.09
C ILE A 21 -27.54 -17.63 -8.12
N VAL A 22 -28.79 -18.04 -8.35
CA VAL A 22 -29.44 -19.10 -7.57
C VAL A 22 -29.17 -20.45 -8.21
N LYS A 23 -28.39 -21.30 -7.55
CA LYS A 23 -28.08 -22.67 -8.03
C LYS A 23 -29.17 -23.67 -7.69
N ASN A 24 -29.94 -23.45 -6.63
CA ASN A 24 -31.04 -24.31 -6.21
C ASN A 24 -32.26 -23.46 -5.91
N LEU A 25 -33.32 -23.60 -6.71
CA LEU A 25 -34.55 -22.81 -6.60
C LEU A 25 -35.26 -22.98 -5.23
N ASN A 26 -35.19 -24.19 -4.67
CA ASN A 26 -35.84 -24.46 -3.37
C ASN A 26 -35.19 -23.68 -2.20
N SER A 27 -33.94 -23.28 -2.36
CA SER A 27 -33.24 -22.47 -1.36
C SER A 27 -33.83 -21.08 -1.17
N ILE A 28 -34.55 -20.56 -2.19
CA ILE A 28 -35.17 -19.22 -2.13
C ILE A 28 -36.18 -19.13 -0.99
N GLN A 29 -36.92 -20.20 -0.73
CA GLN A 29 -37.93 -20.23 0.36
C GLN A 29 -37.29 -20.06 1.74
N ASN A 30 -36.07 -20.56 1.92
CA ASN A 30 -35.36 -20.52 3.21
C ASN A 30 -34.77 -19.14 3.50
N PHE A 31 -34.53 -18.30 2.48
CA PHE A 31 -33.97 -16.96 2.68
C PHE A 31 -34.85 -16.07 3.56
N GLY A 32 -36.18 -16.20 3.47
CA GLY A 32 -37.10 -15.43 4.27
C GLY A 32 -37.22 -15.87 5.74
N ALA A 33 -36.65 -17.03 6.09
CA ALA A 33 -36.68 -17.65 7.42
C ALA A 33 -35.31 -17.70 8.09
N ILE A 34 -34.29 -16.97 7.57
CA ILE A 34 -32.96 -16.93 8.15
C ILE A 34 -32.97 -16.04 9.40
N ASP A 35 -32.61 -16.62 10.54
CA ASP A 35 -32.40 -15.91 11.80
C ASP A 35 -30.92 -15.57 12.05
N ILE A 36 -30.00 -16.40 11.52
CA ILE A 36 -28.56 -16.27 11.71
C ILE A 36 -27.88 -16.31 10.36
N LEU A 37 -27.11 -15.24 10.06
CA LEU A 37 -26.28 -15.14 8.86
C LEU A 37 -24.81 -15.23 9.26
N CYS A 38 -24.15 -16.32 8.83
CA CYS A 38 -22.69 -16.45 8.94
C CYS A 38 -22.05 -16.00 7.61
N THR A 39 -21.19 -15.02 7.65
CA THR A 39 -20.54 -14.48 6.47
C THR A 39 -19.05 -14.26 6.73
N ASP A 40 -18.23 -14.39 5.69
CA ASP A 40 -16.84 -13.93 5.74
C ASP A 40 -16.79 -12.40 5.70
N LYS A 41 -15.74 -11.83 6.30
CA LYS A 41 -15.55 -10.38 6.33
C LYS A 41 -14.94 -9.88 5.01
N THR A 42 -13.82 -10.48 4.62
CA THR A 42 -12.98 -9.96 3.52
C THR A 42 -13.55 -10.35 2.16
N GLY A 43 -13.78 -9.36 1.28
CA GLY A 43 -14.36 -9.58 -0.04
C GLY A 43 -15.87 -9.87 -0.06
N THR A 44 -16.53 -9.94 1.11
CA THR A 44 -17.96 -10.15 1.25
C THR A 44 -18.66 -8.96 1.91
N LEU A 45 -18.23 -8.58 3.11
CA LEU A 45 -18.73 -7.39 3.82
C LEU A 45 -17.89 -6.16 3.53
N THR A 46 -16.64 -6.35 3.12
CA THR A 46 -15.72 -5.28 2.74
C THR A 46 -15.44 -5.35 1.25
N GLN A 47 -15.14 -4.20 0.64
CA GLN A 47 -14.59 -4.15 -0.70
C GLN A 47 -13.12 -4.60 -0.64
N ASP A 48 -12.69 -5.43 -1.62
CA ASP A 48 -11.27 -5.76 -1.83
C ASP A 48 -10.53 -4.56 -2.42
N LYS A 49 -10.60 -3.43 -1.72
CA LYS A 49 -9.98 -2.18 -2.13
C LYS A 49 -9.22 -1.59 -0.96
N VAL A 50 -7.93 -1.36 -1.18
CA VAL A 50 -7.09 -0.57 -0.30
C VAL A 50 -7.00 0.84 -0.87
N VAL A 51 -7.09 1.85 -0.01
CA VAL A 51 -6.98 3.26 -0.38
C VAL A 51 -5.86 3.87 0.45
N LEU A 52 -5.00 4.65 -0.18
CA LEU A 52 -4.00 5.45 0.52
C LEU A 52 -4.66 6.75 0.98
N GLU A 53 -4.90 6.87 2.29
CA GLU A 53 -5.56 8.04 2.89
C GLU A 53 -4.56 9.16 3.18
N TYR A 54 -3.39 8.82 3.74
CA TYR A 54 -2.38 9.78 4.15
C TYR A 54 -1.00 9.39 3.63
N HIS A 55 -0.20 10.40 3.28
CA HIS A 55 1.23 10.27 2.99
C HIS A 55 2.01 11.28 3.84
N LEU A 56 2.25 10.91 5.10
CA LEU A 56 2.73 11.77 6.15
C LEU A 56 4.26 11.79 6.24
N ASN A 57 4.85 12.96 6.47
CA ASN A 57 6.23 13.07 6.92
C ASN A 57 6.35 12.72 8.42
N VAL A 58 7.57 12.70 8.94
CA VAL A 58 7.86 12.37 10.35
C VAL A 58 7.24 13.32 11.38
N ASN A 59 6.68 14.45 10.94
CA ASN A 59 5.94 15.40 11.77
C ASN A 59 4.42 15.19 11.72
N GLY A 60 3.93 14.19 10.98
CA GLY A 60 2.51 13.90 10.81
C GLY A 60 1.79 14.84 9.83
N LYS A 61 2.52 15.51 8.95
CA LYS A 61 1.94 16.37 7.89
C LYS A 61 2.01 15.67 6.54
N ASN A 62 0.97 15.86 5.70
CA ASN A 62 1.01 15.37 4.32
C ASN A 62 2.21 15.96 3.57
N ASP A 63 2.93 15.11 2.86
CA ASP A 63 4.13 15.47 2.12
C ASP A 63 4.22 14.65 0.82
N THR A 64 4.13 15.33 -0.30
CA THR A 64 4.22 14.75 -1.65
C THR A 64 5.54 13.99 -1.88
N ARG A 65 6.61 14.33 -1.19
CA ARG A 65 7.90 13.63 -1.30
C ARG A 65 7.79 12.19 -0.78
N VAL A 66 7.01 11.98 0.29
CA VAL A 66 6.73 10.63 0.80
C VAL A 66 5.98 9.83 -0.24
N LEU A 67 4.94 10.40 -0.85
CA LEU A 67 4.17 9.76 -1.91
C LEU A 67 5.04 9.41 -3.12
N ARG A 68 5.89 10.35 -3.57
CA ARG A 68 6.83 10.12 -4.67
C ARG A 68 7.77 8.93 -4.40
N HIS A 69 8.38 8.84 -3.22
CA HIS A 69 9.27 7.73 -2.88
C HIS A 69 8.48 6.40 -2.76
N ALA A 70 7.28 6.45 -2.18
CA ALA A 70 6.41 5.27 -2.11
C ALA A 70 6.03 4.77 -3.51
N TYR A 71 5.75 5.67 -4.44
CA TYR A 71 5.50 5.34 -5.85
C TYR A 71 6.71 4.68 -6.50
N LEU A 72 7.91 5.27 -6.38
CA LEU A 72 9.13 4.70 -6.97
C LEU A 72 9.37 3.26 -6.48
N ASN A 73 9.15 3.00 -5.19
CA ASN A 73 9.27 1.65 -4.67
C ASN A 73 8.18 0.73 -5.21
N SER A 74 6.90 1.12 -5.17
CA SER A 74 5.78 0.28 -5.57
C SER A 74 5.70 0.05 -7.08
N TYR A 75 6.08 1.04 -7.90
CA TYR A 75 6.03 0.94 -9.36
C TYR A 75 7.17 0.07 -9.91
N PHE A 76 8.41 0.27 -9.43
CA PHE A 76 9.59 -0.39 -9.96
C PHE A 76 9.89 -1.76 -9.35
N GLN A 77 9.18 -2.19 -8.31
CA GLN A 77 9.32 -3.55 -7.79
C GLN A 77 8.93 -4.60 -8.83
N THR A 78 9.62 -5.74 -8.83
CA THR A 78 9.32 -6.89 -9.69
C THR A 78 8.22 -7.75 -9.08
N GLY A 79 7.47 -8.43 -9.93
CA GLY A 79 6.45 -9.39 -9.52
C GLY A 79 5.06 -8.79 -9.36
N TYR A 80 4.22 -9.49 -8.61
CA TYR A 80 2.83 -9.10 -8.41
C TYR A 80 2.71 -7.89 -7.48
N LYS A 81 2.08 -6.83 -7.98
CA LYS A 81 1.74 -5.66 -7.16
C LYS A 81 0.55 -5.99 -6.27
N ASN A 82 0.72 -5.91 -4.97
CA ASN A 82 -0.36 -6.10 -4.02
C ASN A 82 -1.30 -4.88 -3.97
N LEU A 83 -2.41 -5.01 -3.25
CA LEU A 83 -3.41 -3.94 -3.16
C LEU A 83 -2.87 -2.63 -2.57
N MET A 84 -1.88 -2.69 -1.68
CA MET A 84 -1.24 -1.50 -1.13
C MET A 84 -0.36 -0.79 -2.18
N ASP A 85 0.36 -1.56 -3.00
CA ASP A 85 1.14 -1.00 -4.11
C ASP A 85 0.25 -0.31 -5.13
N LEU A 86 -0.87 -0.93 -5.49
CA LEU A 86 -1.86 -0.35 -6.40
C LEU A 86 -2.49 0.92 -5.81
N ALA A 87 -2.79 0.93 -4.51
CA ALA A 87 -3.31 2.13 -3.84
C ALA A 87 -2.34 3.31 -3.89
N ILE A 88 -1.03 3.05 -3.70
CA ILE A 88 0.03 4.07 -3.80
C ILE A 88 0.12 4.61 -5.23
N ILE A 89 0.11 3.72 -6.23
CA ILE A 89 0.19 4.09 -7.65
C ILE A 89 -1.02 4.95 -8.03
N HIS A 90 -2.24 4.50 -7.75
CA HIS A 90 -3.46 5.26 -8.04
C HIS A 90 -3.49 6.62 -7.35
N LYS A 91 -3.09 6.69 -6.07
CA LYS A 91 -3.05 7.97 -5.35
C LYS A 91 -2.06 8.95 -5.98
N THR A 92 -0.92 8.45 -6.47
CA THR A 92 0.07 9.28 -7.16
C THR A 92 -0.49 9.81 -8.48
N GLU A 93 -1.15 8.97 -9.27
CA GLU A 93 -1.81 9.35 -10.53
C GLU A 93 -2.93 10.38 -10.30
N GLU A 94 -3.70 10.26 -9.22
CA GLU A 94 -4.73 11.25 -8.85
C GLU A 94 -4.13 12.62 -8.51
N GLU A 95 -2.98 12.65 -7.83
CA GLU A 95 -2.33 13.89 -7.39
C GLU A 95 -1.34 14.46 -8.41
N GLU A 96 -0.99 13.73 -9.47
CA GLU A 96 -0.05 14.13 -10.51
C GLU A 96 -0.44 15.47 -11.17
N ALA A 97 -1.73 15.68 -11.42
CA ALA A 97 -2.23 16.92 -12.02
C ALA A 97 -2.08 18.15 -11.12
N ALA A 98 -1.98 17.94 -9.81
CA ALA A 98 -1.88 19.02 -8.80
C ALA A 98 -0.43 19.32 -8.40
N ASP A 99 0.49 18.38 -8.56
CA ASP A 99 1.88 18.53 -8.13
C ASP A 99 2.87 18.03 -9.18
N SER A 100 3.60 18.96 -9.80
CA SER A 100 4.59 18.65 -10.84
C SER A 100 5.72 17.73 -10.39
N ARG A 101 5.94 17.54 -9.10
CA ARG A 101 6.94 16.61 -8.56
C ARG A 101 6.54 15.14 -8.73
N LEU A 102 5.29 14.87 -9.08
CA LEU A 102 4.75 13.54 -9.34
C LEU A 102 4.66 13.22 -10.83
N LEU A 103 4.91 14.22 -11.71
CA LEU A 103 4.79 14.07 -13.16
C LEU A 103 5.81 13.09 -13.72
N ASP A 104 5.34 12.20 -14.61
CA ASP A 104 6.15 11.32 -15.45
C ASP A 104 7.20 10.49 -14.65
N LEU A 105 6.90 10.11 -13.41
CA LEU A 105 7.84 9.36 -12.58
C LEU A 105 8.26 8.03 -13.21
N SER A 106 7.35 7.34 -13.89
CA SER A 106 7.63 6.09 -14.61
C SER A 106 8.60 6.28 -15.78
N GLU A 107 8.59 7.45 -16.42
CA GLU A 107 9.44 7.78 -17.56
C GLU A 107 10.77 8.43 -17.14
N ASN A 108 10.77 9.11 -16.00
CA ASN A 108 11.93 9.85 -15.50
C ASN A 108 12.93 8.99 -14.70
N TYR A 109 12.52 7.78 -14.33
CA TYR A 109 13.34 6.85 -13.58
C TYR A 109 13.46 5.52 -14.30
N VAL A 110 14.59 4.84 -14.08
CA VAL A 110 14.81 3.45 -14.48
C VAL A 110 15.19 2.63 -13.25
N LYS A 111 14.73 1.39 -13.22
CA LYS A 111 15.15 0.44 -12.18
C LYS A 111 16.60 0.02 -12.41
N VAL A 112 17.40 0.08 -11.36
CA VAL A 112 18.79 -0.39 -11.34
C VAL A 112 18.88 -1.75 -10.69
N ASP A 113 18.26 -1.91 -9.51
CA ASP A 113 18.33 -3.14 -8.73
C ASP A 113 17.14 -3.25 -7.78
N GLU A 114 17.02 -4.39 -7.09
CA GLU A 114 15.98 -4.66 -6.11
C GLU A 114 16.46 -5.63 -5.04
N ILE A 115 16.09 -5.38 -3.79
CA ILE A 115 16.17 -6.34 -2.70
C ILE A 115 14.73 -6.76 -2.40
N PRO A 116 14.32 -7.99 -2.82
CA PRO A 116 12.93 -8.43 -2.73
C PRO A 116 12.39 -8.45 -1.30
N PHE A 117 11.06 -8.45 -1.20
CA PHE A 117 10.39 -8.57 0.09
C PHE A 117 10.76 -9.88 0.79
N ASP A 118 11.02 -9.79 2.07
CA ASP A 118 11.29 -10.90 2.97
C ASP A 118 10.42 -10.81 4.22
N PHE A 119 9.77 -11.89 4.60
CA PHE A 119 8.87 -11.94 5.76
C PHE A 119 9.57 -11.72 7.09
N THR A 120 10.86 -12.05 7.19
CA THR A 120 11.66 -11.82 8.38
C THR A 120 12.04 -10.36 8.52
N ARG A 121 12.45 -9.73 7.40
CA ARG A 121 12.82 -8.31 7.34
C ARG A 121 11.62 -7.38 7.22
N ARG A 122 10.46 -7.87 6.77
CA ARG A 122 9.20 -7.15 6.55
C ARG A 122 9.36 -5.84 5.76
N ARG A 123 10.30 -5.81 4.80
CA ARG A 123 10.58 -4.67 3.94
C ARG A 123 11.05 -5.10 2.56
N LEU A 124 10.92 -4.19 1.61
CA LEU A 124 11.33 -4.33 0.21
C LEU A 124 12.06 -3.05 -0.20
N THR A 125 13.16 -3.20 -0.94
CA THR A 125 13.96 -2.09 -1.44
C THR A 125 14.00 -2.12 -2.96
N THR A 126 13.79 -0.97 -3.59
CA THR A 126 14.10 -0.74 -5.00
C THR A 126 15.22 0.27 -5.14
N VAL A 127 16.09 0.06 -6.10
CA VAL A 127 17.12 1.02 -6.48
C VAL A 127 16.77 1.56 -7.85
N VAL A 128 16.60 2.86 -7.94
CA VAL A 128 16.22 3.56 -9.17
C VAL A 128 17.23 4.65 -9.51
N GLN A 129 17.35 4.97 -10.79
CA GLN A 129 18.20 6.05 -11.28
C GLN A 129 17.37 7.03 -12.10
N ASP A 130 17.56 8.31 -11.89
CA ASP A 130 16.94 9.35 -12.71
C ASP A 130 17.72 9.61 -14.01
N LYS A 131 17.14 10.41 -14.91
CA LYS A 131 17.74 10.79 -16.19
C LYS A 131 19.07 11.57 -16.04
N ALA A 132 19.33 12.15 -14.87
CA ALA A 132 20.59 12.84 -14.58
C ALA A 132 21.66 11.90 -14.02
N GLY A 133 21.35 10.61 -13.90
CA GLY A 133 22.29 9.59 -13.37
C GLY A 133 22.31 9.51 -11.85
N LYS A 134 21.46 10.26 -11.14
CA LYS A 134 21.36 10.17 -9.68
C LYS A 134 20.63 8.89 -9.28
N THR A 135 21.29 8.08 -8.46
CA THR A 135 20.73 6.83 -7.94
C THR A 135 20.05 7.07 -6.60
N GLN A 136 18.91 6.41 -6.39
CA GLN A 136 18.16 6.42 -5.14
C GLN A 136 17.79 4.99 -4.73
N MET A 137 18.12 4.63 -3.52
CA MET A 137 17.64 3.41 -2.86
C MET A 137 16.41 3.78 -2.05
N VAL A 138 15.27 3.16 -2.34
CA VAL A 138 14.00 3.43 -1.66
C VAL A 138 13.49 2.14 -1.04
N THR A 139 13.31 2.15 0.27
CA THR A 139 12.85 1.00 1.05
C THR A 139 11.47 1.28 1.64
N LYS A 140 10.58 0.30 1.53
CA LYS A 140 9.22 0.31 2.09
C LYS A 140 9.03 -0.89 3.00
N GLY A 141 8.46 -0.68 4.19
CA GLY A 141 8.25 -1.78 5.12
C GLY A 141 7.48 -1.41 6.39
N ALA A 142 7.43 -2.35 7.32
CA ALA A 142 6.85 -2.14 8.64
C ALA A 142 7.67 -1.13 9.44
N VAL A 143 6.99 -0.30 10.22
CA VAL A 143 7.60 0.91 10.81
C VAL A 143 8.78 0.58 11.72
N GLU A 144 8.64 -0.42 12.60
CA GLU A 144 9.67 -0.81 13.55
C GLU A 144 10.95 -1.28 12.84
N GLU A 145 10.79 -2.15 11.82
CA GLU A 145 11.89 -2.66 11.01
C GLU A 145 12.55 -1.55 10.18
N MET A 146 11.76 -0.58 9.72
CA MET A 146 12.31 0.57 9.00
C MET A 146 13.10 1.48 9.93
N LEU A 147 12.60 1.79 11.12
CA LEU A 147 13.32 2.57 12.11
C LEU A 147 14.66 1.93 12.54
N SER A 148 14.76 0.60 12.46
CA SER A 148 16.00 -0.12 12.80
C SER A 148 17.15 0.12 11.82
N ILE A 149 16.85 0.46 10.56
CA ILE A 149 17.84 0.72 9.51
C ILE A 149 18.05 2.21 9.23
N CYS A 150 17.24 3.08 9.83
CA CYS A 150 17.33 4.52 9.64
C CYS A 150 18.24 5.16 10.70
N ALA A 151 19.20 5.95 10.24
CA ALA A 151 20.03 6.82 11.06
C ALA A 151 19.57 8.28 11.01
N TYR A 152 18.79 8.63 10.01
CA TYR A 152 18.34 10.00 9.73
C TYR A 152 16.85 10.05 9.51
N ALA A 153 16.30 11.26 9.61
CA ALA A 153 14.94 11.59 9.24
C ALA A 153 14.94 12.86 8.39
N GLU A 154 14.05 12.91 7.40
CA GLU A 154 13.88 14.09 6.59
C GLU A 154 12.67 14.89 7.06
N GLN A 155 12.86 16.17 7.34
CA GLN A 155 11.84 17.12 7.76
C GLN A 155 11.93 18.38 6.87
N ASP A 156 10.86 18.67 6.15
CA ASP A 156 10.75 19.86 5.30
C ASP A 156 11.98 20.08 4.37
N GLY A 157 12.52 18.97 3.83
CA GLY A 157 13.69 18.97 2.94
C GLY A 157 15.04 19.03 3.65
N ARG A 158 15.07 18.98 4.98
CA ARG A 158 16.30 18.90 5.77
C ARG A 158 16.48 17.51 6.34
N VAL A 159 17.70 17.00 6.26
CA VAL A 159 18.07 15.69 6.82
C VAL A 159 18.70 15.92 8.19
N GLU A 160 18.12 15.32 9.20
CA GLU A 160 18.54 15.42 10.60
C GLU A 160 18.75 14.02 11.20
N PRO A 161 19.63 13.86 12.21
CA PRO A 161 19.78 12.59 12.89
C PRO A 161 18.47 12.10 13.50
N LEU A 162 18.19 10.82 13.37
CA LEU A 162 17.01 10.17 13.95
C LEU A 162 17.23 9.95 15.44
N THR A 163 16.82 10.92 16.26
CA THR A 163 16.93 10.87 17.75
C THR A 163 15.88 9.93 18.36
N ASP A 164 16.13 9.46 19.59
CA ASP A 164 15.16 8.62 20.32
C ASP A 164 13.84 9.36 20.58
N ALA A 165 13.89 10.67 20.79
CA ALA A 165 12.69 11.49 20.93
C ALA A 165 11.85 11.49 19.64
N LEU A 166 12.50 11.60 18.47
CA LEU A 166 11.82 11.56 17.19
C LEU A 166 11.30 10.14 16.88
N ARG A 167 12.06 9.09 17.22
CA ARG A 167 11.59 7.70 17.15
C ARG A 167 10.30 7.48 17.94
N SER A 168 10.28 7.93 19.18
CA SER A 168 9.12 7.81 20.08
C SER A 168 7.92 8.58 19.53
N LYS A 169 8.13 9.77 18.96
CA LYS A 169 7.08 10.56 18.31
C LYS A 169 6.50 9.85 17.11
N ILE A 170 7.35 9.27 16.26
CA ILE A 170 6.90 8.51 15.07
C ILE A 170 6.05 7.32 15.51
N LEU A 171 6.52 6.53 16.48
CA LEU A 171 5.78 5.36 16.98
C LEU A 171 4.44 5.75 17.59
N HIS A 172 4.40 6.85 18.36
CA HIS A 172 3.14 7.37 18.92
C HIS A 172 2.14 7.75 17.81
N THR A 173 2.58 8.43 16.76
CA THR A 173 1.73 8.75 15.60
C THR A 173 1.23 7.49 14.89
N VAL A 174 2.07 6.46 14.80
CA VAL A 174 1.69 5.17 14.21
C VAL A 174 0.63 4.47 15.05
N ASP A 175 0.77 4.46 16.37
CA ASP A 175 -0.20 3.88 17.30
C ASP A 175 -1.56 4.59 17.20
N GLU A 176 -1.57 5.93 17.18
CA GLU A 176 -2.80 6.71 16.98
C GLU A 176 -3.51 6.40 15.65
N LEU A 177 -2.76 6.16 14.58
CA LEU A 177 -3.32 5.77 13.28
C LEU A 177 -3.83 4.34 13.29
N ASN A 178 -3.12 3.41 13.92
CA ASN A 178 -3.54 2.02 14.08
C ASN A 178 -4.83 1.92 14.91
N ASP A 179 -4.96 2.70 15.97
CA ASP A 179 -6.18 2.77 16.79
C ASP A 179 -7.39 3.28 16.01
N LYS A 180 -7.17 4.11 15.00
CA LYS A 180 -8.20 4.56 14.05
C LYS A 180 -8.49 3.54 12.94
N GLY A 181 -7.81 2.39 12.94
CA GLY A 181 -7.99 1.31 11.96
C GLY A 181 -7.14 1.44 10.69
N PHE A 182 -6.22 2.37 10.63
CA PHE A 182 -5.27 2.48 9.50
C PHE A 182 -4.15 1.45 9.62
N ARG A 183 -3.62 1.04 8.47
CA ARG A 183 -2.36 0.31 8.40
C ARG A 183 -1.27 1.26 7.94
N VAL A 184 -0.20 1.34 8.72
CA VAL A 184 0.91 2.27 8.46
C VAL A 184 2.10 1.52 7.88
N LEU A 185 2.69 2.09 6.82
CA LEU A 185 3.96 1.67 6.23
C LEU A 185 4.95 2.83 6.33
N ALA A 186 6.20 2.51 6.60
CA ALA A 186 7.27 3.50 6.53
C ALA A 186 8.01 3.44 5.19
N ILE A 187 8.46 4.61 4.75
CA ILE A 187 9.30 4.79 3.58
C ILE A 187 10.62 5.43 4.04
N ALA A 188 11.73 4.83 3.65
CA ALA A 188 13.04 5.42 3.81
C ALA A 188 13.75 5.50 2.46
N GLN A 189 14.67 6.45 2.34
CA GLN A 189 15.45 6.63 1.12
C GLN A 189 16.92 6.91 1.44
N LYS A 190 17.80 6.53 0.51
CA LYS A 190 19.22 6.86 0.52
C LYS A 190 19.62 7.33 -0.86
N SER A 191 20.11 8.56 -0.94
CA SER A 191 20.55 9.15 -2.20
C SER A 191 22.00 8.74 -2.51
N ASN A 192 22.26 8.38 -3.77
CA ASN A 192 23.57 7.98 -4.25
C ASN A 192 24.26 6.93 -3.36
N PRO A 193 23.62 5.76 -3.13
CA PRO A 193 24.28 4.68 -2.41
C PRO A 193 25.61 4.34 -3.10
N SER A 194 26.58 3.89 -2.30
CA SER A 194 27.89 3.53 -2.86
C SER A 194 27.74 2.52 -4.00
N PRO A 195 28.46 2.71 -5.12
CA PRO A 195 28.38 1.78 -6.24
C PRO A 195 28.82 0.39 -5.80
N VAL A 196 27.99 -0.61 -6.10
CA VAL A 196 28.26 -2.03 -5.90
C VAL A 196 27.79 -2.79 -7.14
N ASP A 197 28.36 -3.94 -7.42
CA ASP A 197 27.96 -4.77 -8.56
C ASP A 197 26.50 -5.24 -8.40
N ALA A 198 26.10 -5.50 -7.14
CA ALA A 198 24.72 -5.83 -6.78
C ALA A 198 24.42 -5.33 -5.35
N PHE A 199 23.26 -4.69 -5.17
CA PHE A 199 22.78 -4.28 -3.87
C PHE A 199 22.24 -5.49 -3.09
N GLY A 200 22.45 -5.50 -1.79
CA GLY A 200 22.01 -6.57 -0.91
C GLY A 200 21.51 -6.05 0.44
N VAL A 201 21.04 -6.95 1.28
CA VAL A 201 20.49 -6.63 2.62
C VAL A 201 21.44 -5.79 3.48
N LYS A 202 22.75 -6.00 3.34
CA LYS A 202 23.80 -5.22 4.06
C LYS A 202 23.81 -3.74 3.70
N ASP A 203 23.24 -3.36 2.56
CA ASP A 203 23.24 -1.98 2.07
C ASP A 203 22.01 -1.19 2.58
N GLU A 204 20.99 -1.90 3.11
CA GLU A 204 19.83 -1.34 3.80
C GLU A 204 20.21 -0.85 5.20
N ARG A 205 21.02 0.18 5.28
CA ARG A 205 21.48 0.81 6.53
C ARG A 205 21.76 2.27 6.33
N ASP A 206 21.76 3.02 7.40
CA ASP A 206 22.02 4.47 7.41
C ASP A 206 21.09 5.21 6.42
N MET A 207 19.82 4.80 6.42
CA MET A 207 18.76 5.37 5.60
C MET A 207 18.30 6.70 6.19
#